data_4c512bd0704a7a8ec3cca71615b7478e
#
_entry.id   4c512bd0704a7a8ec3cca71615b7478e
#
_cell.length_a   1.000
_cell.length_b   1.000
_cell.length_c   1.000
_cell.angle_alpha   90.00
_cell.angle_beta   90.00
_cell.angle_gamma   90.00
#
_symmetry.space_group_name_H-M   'P 1'
#
loop_
_entity.id
_entity.type
_entity.pdbx_description
1 polymer ?
#
loop_
_entity_poly.entity_id
_entity_poly.type
_entity_poly.pdbx_seq_one_letter_code
_entity_poly.pdbx_strand_id
1 'polypeptide(L)'
;AAFASLASLSALLAVVYVNPFMWTVSRFITGISLVSCYVVTESWLNDRATNKNRGQLLSAYMMVIYFGLAVGMLLLNLSKPQNYEPFILVSILLSLALVPILLTKRPAPKFKKIETISIKELYKISPLGAFSSFMTGVIHAAFFSLISVYATLAKLTLLETSVLLFIATIAGVFGQGPIGYFSDKYDRRK
;
A
#
# COMPACT_ATOMS: atom_id res chain seq x y z
N ALA A 1 11.42 6.85 -7.94
CA ALA A 1 10.83 7.70 -8.98
C ALA A 1 10.25 6.85 -10.13
N ALA A 2 11.04 6.02 -10.84
CA ALA A 2 10.59 5.28 -12.02
C ALA A 2 9.32 4.43 -11.79
N PHE A 3 9.24 3.67 -10.70
CA PHE A 3 8.05 2.85 -10.40
C PHE A 3 6.79 3.70 -10.13
N ALA A 4 6.91 4.84 -9.47
CA ALA A 4 5.75 5.72 -9.26
C ALA A 4 5.28 6.37 -10.56
N SER A 5 6.21 6.74 -11.46
CA SER A 5 5.86 7.20 -12.81
C SER A 5 5.19 6.09 -13.62
N LEU A 6 5.67 4.85 -13.52
CA LEU A 6 5.07 3.71 -14.20
C LEU A 6 3.66 3.42 -13.68
N ALA A 7 3.42 3.52 -12.37
CA ALA A 7 2.08 3.40 -11.78
C ALA A 7 1.13 4.50 -12.29
N SER A 8 1.61 5.75 -12.37
CA SER A 8 0.84 6.86 -12.91
C SER A 8 0.46 6.65 -14.37
N LEU A 9 1.41 6.25 -15.21
CA LEU A 9 1.14 5.94 -16.62
C LEU A 9 0.16 4.78 -16.79
N SER A 10 0.30 3.71 -16.00
CA SER A 10 -0.60 2.58 -16.09
C SER A 10 -2.04 2.91 -15.68
N ALA A 11 -2.23 3.86 -14.74
CA ALA A 11 -3.54 4.35 -14.38
C ALA A 11 -4.21 5.09 -15.56
N LEU A 12 -3.46 5.89 -16.32
CA LEU A 12 -3.97 6.57 -17.51
C LEU A 12 -4.27 5.60 -18.66
N LEU A 13 -3.43 4.58 -18.86
CA LEU A 13 -3.67 3.57 -19.89
C LEU A 13 -4.97 2.79 -19.65
N ALA A 14 -5.36 2.57 -18.40
CA ALA A 14 -6.63 1.94 -18.07
C ALA A 14 -7.86 2.73 -18.53
N VAL A 15 -7.72 4.04 -18.70
CA VAL A 15 -8.79 4.92 -19.25
C VAL A 15 -8.86 4.86 -20.77
N VAL A 16 -7.69 4.85 -21.42
CA VAL A 16 -7.60 4.88 -22.88
C VAL A 16 -8.08 3.56 -23.50
N TYR A 17 -7.75 2.45 -22.87
CA TYR A 17 -8.08 1.11 -23.38
C TYR A 17 -9.03 0.39 -22.44
N VAL A 18 -10.33 0.64 -22.61
CA VAL A 18 -11.39 0.05 -21.77
C VAL A 18 -11.75 -1.35 -22.26
N ASN A 19 -10.89 -2.32 -21.95
CA ASN A 19 -11.20 -3.74 -22.13
C ASN A 19 -10.59 -4.58 -20.99
N PRO A 20 -11.15 -5.77 -20.69
CA PRO A 20 -10.73 -6.58 -19.55
C PRO A 20 -9.25 -6.98 -19.58
N PHE A 21 -8.70 -7.27 -20.75
CA PHE A 21 -7.30 -7.68 -20.90
C PHE A 21 -6.36 -6.51 -20.56
N MET A 22 -6.57 -5.33 -21.14
CA MET A 22 -5.75 -4.15 -20.87
C MET A 22 -5.88 -3.69 -19.40
N TRP A 23 -7.07 -3.82 -18.82
CA TRP A 23 -7.25 -3.55 -17.40
C TRP A 23 -6.47 -4.51 -16.52
N THR A 24 -6.44 -5.80 -16.86
CA THR A 24 -5.63 -6.79 -16.13
C THR A 24 -4.15 -6.47 -16.21
N VAL A 25 -3.64 -6.16 -17.41
CA VAL A 25 -2.24 -5.76 -17.63
C VAL A 25 -1.91 -4.48 -16.86
N SER A 26 -2.76 -3.47 -16.93
CA SER A 26 -2.58 -2.21 -16.19
C SER A 26 -2.56 -2.45 -14.68
N ARG A 27 -3.45 -3.27 -14.12
CA ARG A 27 -3.47 -3.62 -12.70
C ARG A 27 -2.22 -4.38 -12.27
N PHE A 28 -1.72 -5.28 -13.11
CA PHE A 28 -0.48 -6.01 -12.86
C PHE A 28 0.73 -5.06 -12.81
N ILE A 29 0.85 -4.15 -13.78
CA ILE A 29 1.91 -3.13 -13.81
C ILE A 29 1.82 -2.20 -12.60
N THR A 30 0.62 -1.71 -12.27
CA THR A 30 0.40 -0.87 -11.09
C THR A 30 0.80 -1.60 -9.80
N GLY A 31 0.40 -2.87 -9.66
CA GLY A 31 0.72 -3.69 -8.50
C GLY A 31 2.22 -3.85 -8.30
N ILE A 32 2.96 -4.27 -9.33
CA ILE A 32 4.42 -4.38 -9.28
C ILE A 32 5.06 -3.03 -8.93
N SER A 33 4.58 -1.95 -9.52
CA SER A 33 5.12 -0.62 -9.31
C SER A 33 4.94 -0.15 -7.86
N LEU A 34 3.75 -0.32 -7.28
CA LEU A 34 3.46 0.07 -5.90
C LEU A 34 4.23 -0.80 -4.89
N VAL A 35 4.25 -2.13 -5.09
CA VAL A 35 5.02 -3.04 -4.22
C VAL A 35 6.50 -2.68 -4.25
N SER A 36 7.06 -2.36 -5.42
CA SER A 36 8.44 -1.91 -5.54
C SER A 36 8.70 -0.61 -4.76
N CYS A 37 7.76 0.34 -4.79
CA CYS A 37 7.85 1.55 -3.97
C CYS A 37 7.84 1.23 -2.48
N TYR A 38 6.96 0.33 -2.02
CA TYR A 38 6.88 -0.07 -0.62
C TYR A 38 8.18 -0.75 -0.16
N VAL A 39 8.68 -1.73 -0.92
CA VAL A 39 9.94 -2.43 -0.59
C VAL A 39 11.11 -1.46 -0.46
N VAL A 40 11.26 -0.51 -1.39
CA VAL A 40 12.32 0.50 -1.32
C VAL A 40 12.16 1.39 -0.09
N THR A 41 10.96 1.85 0.21
CA THR A 41 10.68 2.72 1.35
C THR A 41 10.94 1.97 2.67
N GLU A 42 10.44 0.76 2.80
CA GLU A 42 10.63 -0.08 3.98
C GLU A 42 12.10 -0.44 4.20
N SER A 43 12.84 -0.78 3.13
CA SER A 43 14.29 -0.99 3.20
C SER A 43 15.01 0.24 3.73
N TRP A 44 14.66 1.42 3.23
CA TRP A 44 15.26 2.66 3.67
C TRP A 44 14.95 3.00 5.13
N LEU A 45 13.71 2.82 5.55
CA LEU A 45 13.31 3.00 6.94
C LEU A 45 14.02 2.02 7.87
N ASN A 46 14.11 0.75 7.47
CA ASN A 46 14.82 -0.27 8.23
C ASN A 46 16.32 0.02 8.39
N ASP A 47 16.97 0.57 7.36
CA ASP A 47 18.39 0.96 7.42
C ASP A 47 18.62 2.13 8.39
N ARG A 48 17.64 3.01 8.58
CA ARG A 48 17.68 4.15 9.50
C ARG A 48 17.19 3.82 10.91
N ALA A 49 16.48 2.73 11.08
CA ALA A 49 15.94 2.30 12.35
C ALA A 49 17.02 1.71 13.26
N THR A 50 16.92 1.98 14.55
CA THR A 50 17.64 1.29 15.60
C THR A 50 16.76 0.21 16.22
N ASN A 51 17.34 -0.77 16.92
CA ASN A 51 16.55 -1.80 17.59
C ASN A 51 15.55 -1.23 18.63
N LYS A 52 15.80 0.00 19.12
CA LYS A 52 14.95 0.66 20.13
C LYS A 52 13.72 1.38 19.52
N ASN A 53 13.76 1.78 18.24
CA ASN A 53 12.71 2.60 17.64
C ASN A 53 12.15 2.01 16.33
N ARG A 54 12.56 0.80 15.97
CA ARG A 54 12.18 0.17 14.70
C ARG A 54 10.67 -0.06 14.60
N GLY A 55 10.03 -0.51 15.69
CA GLY A 55 8.60 -0.73 15.73
C GLY A 55 7.82 0.57 15.58
N GLN A 56 8.22 1.61 16.31
CA GLN A 56 7.58 2.93 16.22
C GLN A 56 7.73 3.55 14.83
N LEU A 57 8.93 3.46 14.23
CA LEU A 57 9.18 4.00 12.90
C LEU A 57 8.34 3.30 11.82
N LEU A 58 8.29 1.97 11.86
CA LEU A 58 7.47 1.19 10.93
C LEU A 58 5.98 1.39 11.16
N SER A 59 5.55 1.53 12.42
CA SER A 59 4.14 1.85 12.73
C SER A 59 3.75 3.23 12.23
N ALA A 60 4.59 4.24 12.40
CA ALA A 60 4.34 5.57 11.83
C ALA A 60 4.20 5.53 10.31
N TYR A 61 5.06 4.77 9.64
CA TYR A 61 4.97 4.53 8.20
C TYR A 61 3.64 3.85 7.80
N MET A 62 3.24 2.81 8.53
CA MET A 62 1.97 2.13 8.29
C MET A 62 0.77 3.03 8.56
N MET A 63 0.82 3.87 9.60
CA MET A 63 -0.25 4.87 9.85
C MET A 63 -0.41 5.83 8.66
N VAL A 64 0.68 6.30 8.05
CA VAL A 64 0.62 7.16 6.85
C VAL A 64 -0.01 6.42 5.68
N ILE A 65 0.35 5.14 5.45
CA ILE A 65 -0.25 4.32 4.38
C ILE A 65 -1.75 4.14 4.60
N TYR A 66 -2.16 3.68 5.78
CA TYR A 66 -3.58 3.47 6.08
C TYR A 66 -4.39 4.76 6.04
N PHE A 67 -3.83 5.86 6.52
CA PHE A 67 -4.47 7.18 6.42
C PHE A 67 -4.67 7.59 4.96
N GLY A 68 -3.63 7.44 4.13
CA GLY A 68 -3.71 7.72 2.69
C GLY A 68 -4.75 6.85 1.99
N LEU A 69 -4.80 5.53 2.31
CA LEU A 69 -5.82 4.62 1.79
C LEU A 69 -7.23 5.05 2.22
N ALA A 70 -7.43 5.39 3.49
CA ALA A 70 -8.72 5.84 4.01
C ALA A 70 -9.20 7.10 3.29
N VAL A 71 -8.36 8.11 3.17
CA VAL A 71 -8.67 9.33 2.41
C VAL A 71 -8.98 8.99 0.95
N GLY A 72 -8.21 8.09 0.34
CA GLY A 72 -8.42 7.62 -1.03
C GLY A 72 -9.82 7.04 -1.25
N MET A 73 -10.37 6.32 -0.26
CA MET A 73 -11.75 5.79 -0.35
C MET A 73 -12.80 6.90 -0.42
N LEU A 74 -12.60 8.01 0.28
CA LEU A 74 -13.51 9.15 0.23
C LEU A 74 -13.37 9.94 -1.08
N LEU A 75 -12.19 9.99 -1.69
CA LEU A 75 -11.96 10.67 -2.96
C LEU A 75 -12.77 10.06 -4.12
N LEU A 76 -13.20 8.80 -4.01
CA LEU A 76 -14.10 8.17 -4.99
C LEU A 76 -15.43 8.91 -5.15
N ASN A 77 -15.84 9.69 -4.16
CA ASN A 77 -17.09 10.47 -4.23
C ASN A 77 -16.97 11.80 -4.99
N LEU A 78 -15.75 12.19 -5.39
CA LEU A 78 -15.52 13.43 -6.15
C LEU A 78 -16.04 13.34 -7.59
N SER A 79 -16.20 12.12 -8.12
CA SER A 79 -16.72 11.90 -9.47
C SER A 79 -17.40 10.53 -9.57
N LYS A 80 -18.13 10.31 -10.66
CA LYS A 80 -18.74 9.01 -10.90
C LYS A 80 -17.66 7.98 -11.26
N PRO A 81 -17.66 6.77 -10.65
CA PRO A 81 -16.64 5.75 -10.89
C PRO A 81 -16.51 5.29 -12.35
N GLN A 82 -17.59 5.49 -13.15
CA GLN A 82 -17.61 5.15 -14.57
C GLN A 82 -16.88 6.17 -15.45
N ASN A 83 -16.56 7.33 -14.91
CA ASN A 83 -15.90 8.39 -15.63
C ASN A 83 -14.36 8.24 -15.57
N TYR A 84 -13.68 9.07 -16.34
CA TYR A 84 -12.21 9.08 -16.39
C TYR A 84 -11.56 9.92 -15.29
N GLU A 85 -12.28 10.83 -14.65
CA GLU A 85 -11.73 11.76 -13.65
C GLU A 85 -11.03 11.07 -12.47
N PRO A 86 -11.53 9.95 -11.88
CA PRO A 86 -10.85 9.27 -10.80
C PRO A 86 -9.45 8.78 -11.19
N PHE A 87 -9.29 8.29 -12.43
CA PHE A 87 -8.00 7.81 -12.92
C PHE A 87 -7.00 8.95 -13.16
N ILE A 88 -7.49 10.09 -13.68
CA ILE A 88 -6.67 11.30 -13.81
C ILE A 88 -6.24 11.78 -12.43
N LEU A 89 -7.15 11.82 -11.45
CA LEU A 89 -6.83 12.19 -10.08
C LEU A 89 -5.73 11.30 -9.48
N VAL A 90 -5.84 9.98 -9.64
CA VAL A 90 -4.81 9.02 -9.18
C VAL A 90 -3.46 9.31 -9.86
N SER A 91 -3.45 9.55 -11.18
CA SER A 91 -2.23 9.87 -11.91
C SER A 91 -1.59 11.18 -11.43
N ILE A 92 -2.39 12.21 -11.18
CA ILE A 92 -1.92 13.50 -10.64
C ILE A 92 -1.31 13.29 -9.24
N LEU A 93 -2.00 12.60 -8.35
CA LEU A 93 -1.52 12.34 -6.99
C LEU A 93 -0.21 11.55 -6.97
N LEU A 94 -0.09 10.52 -7.81
CA LEU A 94 1.15 9.75 -7.97
C LEU A 94 2.29 10.61 -8.52
N SER A 95 2.01 11.50 -9.46
CA SER A 95 3.00 12.43 -10.01
C SER A 95 3.43 13.49 -9.00
N LEU A 96 2.48 14.04 -8.24
CA LEU A 96 2.77 14.99 -7.16
C LEU A 96 3.61 14.36 -6.03
N ALA A 97 3.39 13.09 -5.73
CA ALA A 97 4.19 12.36 -4.73
C ALA A 97 5.68 12.24 -5.12
N LEU A 98 6.02 12.37 -6.41
CA LEU A 98 7.41 12.38 -6.88
C LEU A 98 8.12 13.71 -6.63
N VAL A 99 7.39 14.82 -6.59
CA VAL A 99 7.97 16.16 -6.48
C VAL A 99 8.91 16.30 -5.27
N PRO A 100 8.51 15.97 -4.01
CA PRO A 100 9.40 16.08 -2.87
C PRO A 100 10.61 15.15 -2.97
N ILE A 101 10.47 13.98 -3.61
CA ILE A 101 11.57 13.04 -3.81
C ILE A 101 12.61 13.63 -4.79
N LEU A 102 12.15 14.23 -5.89
CA LEU A 102 13.01 14.83 -6.91
C LEU A 102 13.70 16.10 -6.43
N LEU A 103 13.04 16.86 -5.55
CA LEU A 103 13.59 18.07 -4.96
C LEU A 103 14.58 17.78 -3.81
N THR A 104 14.62 16.55 -3.30
CA THR A 104 15.52 16.20 -2.21
C THR A 104 16.96 16.13 -2.70
N LYS A 105 17.83 16.95 -2.11
CA LYS A 105 19.30 16.96 -2.36
C LYS A 105 20.05 15.83 -1.61
N ARG A 106 19.36 15.04 -0.81
CA ARG A 106 20.00 13.97 -0.04
C ARG A 106 20.33 12.79 -0.96
N PRO A 107 21.54 12.22 -0.82
CA PRO A 107 21.94 11.09 -1.62
C PRO A 107 21.00 9.91 -1.38
N ALA A 108 20.72 9.15 -2.42
CA ALA A 108 19.97 7.91 -2.33
C ALA A 108 20.65 6.94 -1.35
N PRO A 109 19.87 6.13 -0.61
CA PRO A 109 20.46 5.13 0.28
C PRO A 109 21.42 4.24 -0.52
N LYS A 110 22.63 4.06 0.02
CA LYS A 110 23.58 3.10 -0.54
C LYS A 110 23.08 1.71 -0.14
N PHE A 111 22.49 1.01 -1.07
CA PHE A 111 22.15 -0.40 -0.84
C PHE A 111 23.45 -1.19 -0.63
N LYS A 112 23.61 -1.76 0.55
CA LYS A 112 24.60 -2.83 0.75
C LYS A 112 24.25 -3.95 -0.24
N LYS A 113 25.28 -4.69 -0.67
CA LYS A 113 25.14 -5.80 -1.61
C LYS A 113 23.88 -6.61 -1.27
N ILE A 114 22.93 -6.67 -2.20
CA ILE A 114 21.67 -7.38 -1.98
C ILE A 114 22.03 -8.87 -1.92
N GLU A 115 21.97 -9.45 -0.75
CA GLU A 115 21.96 -10.91 -0.60
C GLU A 115 20.56 -11.38 -0.99
N THR A 116 20.45 -12.02 -2.14
CA THR A 116 19.21 -12.62 -2.60
C THR A 116 18.91 -13.84 -1.75
N ILE A 117 17.92 -13.75 -0.89
CA ILE A 117 17.43 -14.88 -0.10
C ILE A 117 16.32 -15.58 -0.91
N SER A 118 16.44 -16.90 -1.10
CA SER A 118 15.39 -17.67 -1.75
C SER A 118 14.17 -17.84 -0.84
N ILE A 119 12.99 -18.07 -1.41
CA ILE A 119 11.74 -18.31 -0.63
C ILE A 119 11.91 -19.50 0.32
N LYS A 120 12.64 -20.55 -0.10
CA LYS A 120 12.94 -21.71 0.77
C LYS A 120 13.80 -21.32 1.96
N GLU A 121 14.75 -20.44 1.75
CA GLU A 121 15.66 -19.95 2.77
C GLU A 121 14.95 -19.03 3.76
N LEU A 122 14.11 -18.13 3.24
CA LEU A 122 13.23 -17.27 4.06
C LEU A 122 12.33 -18.12 4.96
N TYR A 123 11.71 -19.18 4.40
CA TYR A 123 10.85 -20.08 5.18
C TYR A 123 11.64 -20.85 6.24
N LYS A 124 12.88 -21.22 5.99
CA LYS A 124 13.76 -21.87 7.00
C LYS A 124 14.14 -20.91 8.13
N ILE A 125 14.40 -19.64 7.80
CA ILE A 125 14.79 -18.62 8.79
C ILE A 125 13.60 -18.24 9.69
N SER A 126 12.44 -18.01 9.10
CA SER A 126 11.23 -17.58 9.81
C SER A 126 9.96 -18.16 9.17
N PRO A 127 9.63 -19.43 9.48
CA PRO A 127 8.44 -20.07 8.92
C PRO A 127 7.15 -19.36 9.33
N LEU A 128 7.06 -18.93 10.59
CA LEU A 128 5.91 -18.19 11.10
C LEU A 128 5.77 -16.84 10.39
N GLY A 129 6.85 -16.10 10.23
CA GLY A 129 6.84 -14.80 9.54
C GLY A 129 6.42 -14.92 8.07
N ALA A 130 6.97 -15.89 7.35
CA ALA A 130 6.60 -16.13 5.96
C ALA A 130 5.13 -16.53 5.80
N PHE A 131 4.65 -17.46 6.64
CA PHE A 131 3.25 -17.91 6.60
C PHE A 131 2.28 -16.79 7.02
N SER A 132 2.59 -16.07 8.09
CA SER A 132 1.73 -14.96 8.56
C SER A 132 1.62 -13.85 7.53
N SER A 133 2.73 -13.48 6.87
CA SER A 133 2.72 -12.46 5.82
C SER A 133 1.86 -12.88 4.64
N PHE A 134 1.96 -14.15 4.22
CA PHE A 134 1.13 -14.70 3.14
C PHE A 134 -0.36 -14.68 3.53
N MET A 135 -0.71 -15.19 4.72
CA MET A 135 -2.10 -15.22 5.20
C MET A 135 -2.67 -13.81 5.38
N THR A 136 -1.90 -12.86 5.87
CA THR A 136 -2.32 -11.45 5.96
C THR A 136 -2.66 -10.90 4.57
N GLY A 137 -1.85 -11.19 3.56
CA GLY A 137 -2.13 -10.80 2.18
C GLY A 137 -3.45 -11.40 1.66
N VAL A 138 -3.68 -12.70 1.90
CA VAL A 138 -4.93 -13.38 1.52
C VAL A 138 -6.14 -12.76 2.21
N ILE A 139 -6.07 -12.54 3.53
CA ILE A 139 -7.16 -11.94 4.32
C ILE A 139 -7.46 -10.53 3.82
N HIS A 140 -6.42 -9.73 3.59
CA HIS A 140 -6.57 -8.35 3.10
C HIS A 140 -7.23 -8.31 1.72
N ALA A 141 -6.76 -9.16 0.78
CA ALA A 141 -7.34 -9.26 -0.55
C ALA A 141 -8.80 -9.72 -0.50
N ALA A 142 -9.11 -10.74 0.30
CA ALA A 142 -10.47 -11.24 0.49
C ALA A 142 -11.39 -10.15 1.08
N PHE A 143 -10.93 -9.46 2.12
CA PHE A 143 -11.71 -8.41 2.78
C PHE A 143 -12.09 -7.30 1.79
N PHE A 144 -11.13 -6.69 1.10
CA PHE A 144 -11.42 -5.59 0.18
C PHE A 144 -12.21 -6.01 -1.06
N SER A 145 -12.01 -7.25 -1.55
CA SER A 145 -12.78 -7.76 -2.67
C SER A 145 -14.22 -8.08 -2.27
N LEU A 146 -14.42 -8.79 -1.16
CA LEU A 146 -15.74 -9.23 -0.73
C LEU A 146 -16.61 -8.09 -0.22
N ILE A 147 -16.02 -7.08 0.43
CA ILE A 147 -16.78 -5.92 0.92
C ILE A 147 -17.37 -5.12 -0.24
N SER A 148 -16.65 -5.02 -1.38
CA SER A 148 -17.15 -4.35 -2.58
C SER A 148 -18.32 -5.14 -3.22
N VAL A 149 -18.22 -6.46 -3.26
CA VAL A 149 -19.32 -7.34 -3.72
C VAL A 149 -20.52 -7.24 -2.79
N TYR A 150 -20.28 -7.31 -1.46
CA TYR A 150 -21.34 -7.15 -0.47
C TYR A 150 -22.05 -5.81 -0.60
N ALA A 151 -21.32 -4.71 -0.75
CA ALA A 151 -21.90 -3.38 -0.93
C ALA A 151 -22.82 -3.32 -2.15
N THR A 152 -22.41 -3.94 -3.27
CA THR A 152 -23.22 -4.04 -4.48
C THR A 152 -24.49 -4.86 -4.25
N LEU A 153 -24.39 -6.02 -3.61
CA LEU A 153 -25.52 -6.89 -3.31
C LEU A 153 -26.50 -6.24 -2.31
N ALA A 154 -25.97 -5.53 -1.32
CA ALA A 154 -26.74 -4.77 -0.33
C ALA A 154 -27.31 -3.46 -0.89
N LYS A 155 -27.05 -3.15 -2.17
CA LYS A 155 -27.49 -1.91 -2.85
C LYS A 155 -27.04 -0.63 -2.13
N LEU A 156 -25.87 -0.66 -1.49
CA LEU A 156 -25.29 0.52 -0.88
C LEU A 156 -24.92 1.55 -1.95
N THR A 157 -25.13 2.81 -1.63
CA THR A 157 -24.67 3.93 -2.45
C THR A 157 -23.13 3.99 -2.47
N LEU A 158 -22.58 4.73 -3.40
CA LEU A 158 -21.12 4.96 -3.47
C LEU A 158 -20.60 5.59 -2.16
N LEU A 159 -21.34 6.54 -1.61
CA LEU A 159 -20.96 7.19 -0.35
C LEU A 159 -20.95 6.21 0.83
N GLU A 160 -22.00 5.40 0.97
CA GLU A 160 -22.08 4.39 2.05
C GLU A 160 -20.96 3.36 1.93
N THR A 161 -20.66 2.91 0.72
CA THR A 161 -19.55 1.99 0.45
C THR A 161 -18.19 2.62 0.79
N SER A 162 -17.98 3.87 0.38
CA SER A 162 -16.73 4.60 0.66
C SER A 162 -16.55 4.86 2.14
N VAL A 163 -17.61 5.23 2.86
CA VAL A 163 -17.58 5.45 4.31
C VAL A 163 -17.32 4.12 5.05
N LEU A 164 -17.94 3.03 4.64
CA LEU A 164 -17.70 1.70 5.20
C LEU A 164 -16.21 1.32 5.08
N LEU A 165 -15.64 1.46 3.88
CA LEU A 165 -14.22 1.18 3.62
C LEU A 165 -13.30 2.16 4.37
N PHE A 166 -13.69 3.43 4.46
CA PHE A 166 -12.95 4.43 5.24
C PHE A 166 -12.88 4.05 6.71
N ILE A 167 -14.01 3.71 7.34
CA ILE A 167 -14.07 3.33 8.76
C ILE A 167 -13.22 2.08 9.01
N ALA A 168 -13.34 1.06 8.16
CA ALA A 168 -12.56 -0.16 8.26
C ALA A 168 -11.05 0.11 8.15
N THR A 169 -10.64 0.99 7.25
CA THR A 169 -9.24 1.32 7.02
C THR A 169 -8.68 2.23 8.11
N ILE A 170 -9.43 3.24 8.56
CA ILE A 170 -8.96 4.19 9.57
C ILE A 170 -8.82 3.52 10.95
N ALA A 171 -9.60 2.47 11.24
CA ALA A 171 -9.41 1.66 12.44
C ALA A 171 -7.99 1.07 12.51
N GLY A 172 -7.40 0.72 11.36
CA GLY A 172 -6.01 0.27 11.26
C GLY A 172 -5.00 1.34 11.71
N VAL A 173 -5.26 2.62 11.44
CA VAL A 173 -4.39 3.73 11.89
C VAL A 173 -4.30 3.75 13.41
N PHE A 174 -5.44 3.65 14.09
CA PHE A 174 -5.49 3.66 15.56
C PHE A 174 -4.82 2.42 16.17
N GLY A 175 -4.91 1.27 15.50
CA GLY A 175 -4.27 0.03 15.95
C GLY A 175 -2.73 0.06 15.83
N GLN A 176 -2.17 0.76 14.84
CA GLN A 176 -0.73 0.75 14.57
C GLN A 176 0.10 1.40 15.68
N GLY A 177 -0.36 2.48 16.30
CA GLY A 177 0.37 3.18 17.35
C GLY A 177 0.66 2.28 18.56
N PRO A 178 -0.35 1.69 19.21
CA PRO A 178 -0.17 0.73 20.29
C PRO A 178 0.70 -0.47 19.90
N ILE A 179 0.45 -1.06 18.73
CA ILE A 179 1.22 -2.21 18.24
C ILE A 179 2.71 -1.87 18.13
N GLY A 180 3.06 -0.72 17.55
CA GLY A 180 4.44 -0.28 17.44
C GLY A 180 5.11 -0.07 18.78
N TYR A 181 4.43 0.59 19.71
CA TYR A 181 4.93 0.81 21.06
C TYR A 181 5.18 -0.51 21.82
N PHE A 182 4.22 -1.42 21.80
CA PHE A 182 4.35 -2.71 22.47
C PHE A 182 5.42 -3.58 21.79
N SER A 183 5.52 -3.55 20.48
CA SER A 183 6.55 -4.29 19.71
C SER A 183 7.98 -3.87 20.07
N ASP A 184 8.20 -2.62 20.46
CA ASP A 184 9.53 -2.13 20.86
C ASP A 184 9.82 -2.38 22.37
N LYS A 185 8.76 -2.52 23.18
CA LYS A 185 8.87 -2.67 24.63
C LYS A 185 8.93 -4.12 25.10
N TYR A 186 8.26 -5.02 24.41
CA TYR A 186 8.12 -6.42 24.81
C TYR A 186 8.79 -7.35 23.79
N ASP A 187 9.15 -8.56 24.25
CA ASP A 187 9.66 -9.60 23.37
C ASP A 187 8.57 -10.03 22.38
N ARG A 188 8.86 -9.91 21.09
CA ARG A 188 7.95 -10.23 19.98
C ARG A 188 7.58 -11.71 19.87
N ARG A 189 8.20 -12.58 20.67
CA ARG A 189 7.96 -14.03 20.69
C ARG A 189 7.03 -14.46 21.82
N LYS A 190 6.62 -13.55 22.67
CA LYS A 190 5.63 -13.72 23.74
C LYS A 190 4.29 -13.10 23.33
#